data_4d165d799f14a354a906877d305905e6
#
_entry.id   4d165d799f14a354a906877d305905e6
#
_cell.length_a   1.000
_cell.length_b   1.000
_cell.length_c   1.000
_cell.angle_alpha   90.00
_cell.angle_beta   90.00
_cell.angle_gamma   90.00
#
_symmetry.space_group_name_H-M   'P 1'
#
loop_
_entity.id
_entity.type
_entity.pdbx_description
1 polymer ?
#
loop_
_entity_poly.entity_id
_entity_poly.type
_entity_poly.pdbx_seq_one_letter_code
_entity_poly.pdbx_strand_id
1 'polypeptide(L)'
;KVPVFSFEKLPLVEVSLGPEMKSTGEVLGLGRTLSEALYKGLMAAGYDLKKEGSVLITVANSHKQEIISIAADFESLGFDILATSGTAHVLNSNYVAASVVNRVSQEHPNIVDYIHQGKISLIINTPTKGRIPQRDGFKIRRMAVEFSIPCFTSLDTARAFVNSLKQNMNERELKLIALEDIG
;
A
#
# COMPACT_ATOMS: atom_id res chain seq x y z
N LYS A 1 13.07 11.04 -4.87
CA LYS A 1 13.71 10.19 -3.86
C LYS A 1 12.66 9.39 -3.11
N VAL A 2 12.94 8.12 -2.85
CA VAL A 2 12.10 7.22 -2.06
C VAL A 2 12.90 6.74 -0.85
N PRO A 3 12.40 6.90 0.38
CA PRO A 3 13.09 6.44 1.56
C PRO A 3 13.08 4.90 1.64
N VAL A 4 14.17 4.33 2.14
CA VAL A 4 14.29 2.90 2.45
C VAL A 4 14.20 2.70 3.95
N PHE A 5 13.46 1.69 4.39
CA PHE A 5 13.24 1.37 5.80
C PHE A 5 13.69 -0.06 6.09
N SER A 6 14.24 -0.28 7.28
CA SER A 6 14.64 -1.60 7.78
C SER A 6 13.75 -2.01 8.96
N PHE A 7 12.43 -1.87 8.81
CA PHE A 7 11.47 -2.20 9.86
C PHE A 7 11.47 -3.69 10.24
N GLU A 8 11.89 -4.56 9.31
CA GLU A 8 12.06 -6.00 9.57
C GLU A 8 13.06 -6.27 10.70
N LYS A 9 14.02 -5.39 10.91
CA LYS A 9 15.03 -5.48 11.98
C LYS A 9 14.56 -4.91 13.31
N LEU A 10 13.39 -4.27 13.34
CA LEU A 10 12.89 -3.51 14.48
C LEU A 10 11.48 -3.97 14.88
N PRO A 11 11.31 -5.13 15.52
CA PRO A 11 10.01 -5.81 15.70
C PRO A 11 8.99 -5.05 16.55
N LEU A 12 9.42 -4.11 17.39
CA LEU A 12 8.52 -3.35 18.27
C LEU A 12 8.24 -1.92 17.79
N VAL A 13 8.79 -1.53 16.64
CA VAL A 13 8.62 -0.16 16.12
C VAL A 13 7.34 -0.06 15.30
N GLU A 14 6.56 1.00 15.56
CA GLU A 14 5.43 1.38 14.69
C GLU A 14 5.95 1.78 13.30
N VAL A 15 5.44 1.12 12.28
CA VAL A 15 5.86 1.31 10.89
C VAL A 15 5.19 2.52 10.22
N SER A 16 4.15 3.09 10.83
CA SER A 16 3.57 4.34 10.32
C SER A 16 4.56 5.49 10.48
N LEU A 17 4.57 6.37 9.48
CA LEU A 17 5.47 7.52 9.49
C LEU A 17 4.95 8.60 10.45
N GLY A 18 5.89 9.34 11.03
CA GLY A 18 5.68 10.45 11.94
C GLY A 18 6.75 11.51 11.68
N PRO A 19 6.90 12.50 12.58
CA PRO A 19 7.89 13.55 12.42
C PRO A 19 9.33 13.06 12.59
N GLU A 20 9.51 11.86 13.19
CA GLU A 20 10.83 11.29 13.41
C GLU A 20 11.36 10.62 12.13
N MET A 21 12.64 10.75 11.86
CA MET A 21 13.31 9.99 10.80
C MET A 21 13.36 8.50 11.18
N LYS A 22 12.81 7.65 10.29
CA LYS A 22 12.81 6.19 10.44
C LYS A 22 13.49 5.48 9.27
N SER A 23 13.83 6.22 8.22
CA SER A 23 14.53 5.67 7.06
C SER A 23 15.98 5.37 7.39
N THR A 24 16.50 4.28 6.82
CA THR A 24 17.92 3.86 6.92
C THR A 24 18.73 4.25 5.69
N GLY A 25 18.07 4.77 4.67
CA GLY A 25 18.66 5.23 3.43
C GLY A 25 17.60 5.81 2.50
N GLU A 26 18.00 6.15 1.29
CA GLU A 26 17.11 6.60 0.23
C GLU A 26 17.60 6.10 -1.14
N VAL A 27 16.68 5.91 -2.06
CA VAL A 27 16.96 5.58 -3.46
C VAL A 27 16.45 6.67 -4.38
N LEU A 28 17.00 6.73 -5.58
CA LEU A 28 16.64 7.70 -6.59
C LEU A 28 15.86 6.99 -7.71
N GLY A 29 14.63 7.42 -7.93
CA GLY A 29 13.87 7.09 -9.14
C GLY A 29 13.92 8.25 -10.11
N LEU A 30 14.32 7.98 -11.35
CA LEU A 30 14.41 8.96 -12.42
C LEU A 30 13.43 8.61 -13.53
N GLY A 31 12.67 9.59 -13.98
CA GLY A 31 11.69 9.42 -15.04
C GLY A 31 11.29 10.75 -15.66
N ARG A 32 10.70 10.70 -16.86
CA ARG A 32 10.15 11.89 -17.54
C ARG A 32 8.83 12.35 -16.92
N THR A 33 8.16 11.48 -16.19
CA THR A 33 6.93 11.77 -15.45
C THR A 33 7.10 11.40 -13.99
N LEU A 34 6.29 12.02 -13.11
CA LEU A 34 6.26 11.66 -11.69
C LEU A 34 5.94 10.17 -11.48
N SER A 35 5.00 9.64 -12.26
CA SER A 35 4.58 8.24 -12.17
C SER A 35 5.72 7.27 -12.51
N GLU A 36 6.49 7.57 -13.56
CA GLU A 36 7.67 6.78 -13.93
C GLU A 36 8.75 6.85 -12.84
N ALA A 37 9.07 8.04 -12.37
CA ALA A 37 10.06 8.23 -11.33
C ALA A 37 9.67 7.55 -10.03
N LEU A 38 8.39 7.63 -9.63
CA LEU A 38 7.86 6.96 -8.44
C LEU A 38 7.93 5.44 -8.58
N TYR A 39 7.48 4.88 -9.71
CA TYR A 39 7.51 3.45 -9.97
C TYR A 39 8.94 2.90 -9.85
N LYS A 40 9.90 3.51 -10.57
CA LYS A 40 11.33 3.14 -10.49
C LYS A 40 11.89 3.26 -9.08
N GLY A 41 11.53 4.32 -8.37
CA GLY A 41 11.97 4.55 -7.00
C GLY A 41 11.43 3.50 -6.01
N LEU A 42 10.16 3.09 -6.16
CA LEU A 42 9.58 2.03 -5.34
C LEU A 42 10.24 0.67 -5.62
N MET A 43 10.46 0.31 -6.89
CA MET A 43 11.21 -0.89 -7.25
C MET A 43 12.62 -0.89 -6.65
N ALA A 44 13.34 0.22 -6.78
CA ALA A 44 14.69 0.37 -6.22
C ALA A 44 14.70 0.31 -4.68
N ALA A 45 13.60 0.70 -4.02
CA ALA A 45 13.42 0.56 -2.58
C ALA A 45 13.05 -0.87 -2.14
N GLY A 46 12.95 -1.83 -3.08
CA GLY A 46 12.69 -3.24 -2.80
C GLY A 46 11.20 -3.61 -2.72
N TYR A 47 10.29 -2.74 -3.18
CA TYR A 47 8.87 -3.09 -3.25
C TYR A 47 8.60 -4.05 -4.41
N ASP A 48 7.94 -5.17 -4.12
CA ASP A 48 7.39 -6.07 -5.15
C ASP A 48 6.07 -5.49 -5.66
N LEU A 49 6.14 -4.81 -6.80
CA LEU A 49 5.01 -4.09 -7.38
C LEU A 49 4.20 -5.03 -8.29
N LYS A 50 3.43 -5.92 -7.69
CA LYS A 50 2.54 -6.81 -8.43
C LYS A 50 1.49 -6.00 -9.21
N LYS A 51 1.13 -6.50 -10.38
CA LYS A 51 0.12 -5.90 -11.27
C LYS A 51 -1.24 -6.55 -11.15
N GLU A 52 -1.36 -7.58 -10.32
CA GLU A 52 -2.57 -8.36 -10.09
C GLU A 52 -2.61 -8.88 -8.65
N GLY A 53 -3.75 -9.40 -8.24
CA GLY A 53 -3.97 -9.97 -6.92
C GLY A 53 -4.96 -9.15 -6.11
N SER A 54 -4.89 -9.20 -4.78
CA SER A 54 -5.85 -8.54 -3.93
C SER A 54 -5.24 -7.36 -3.17
N VAL A 55 -5.98 -6.26 -3.10
CA VAL A 55 -5.65 -5.07 -2.30
C VAL A 55 -6.49 -5.08 -1.02
N LEU A 56 -5.86 -5.17 0.14
CA LEU A 56 -6.54 -5.01 1.42
C LEU A 56 -6.66 -3.53 1.77
N ILE A 57 -7.89 -3.06 1.93
CA ILE A 57 -8.20 -1.67 2.30
C ILE A 57 -8.81 -1.62 3.70
N THR A 58 -8.12 -0.97 4.62
CA THR A 58 -8.59 -0.73 5.98
C THR A 58 -8.21 0.67 6.41
N VAL A 59 -9.14 1.60 6.33
CA VAL A 59 -8.91 3.02 6.51
C VAL A 59 -9.72 3.61 7.65
N ALA A 60 -9.22 4.71 8.22
CA ALA A 60 -9.95 5.48 9.21
C ALA A 60 -11.27 6.03 8.64
N ASN A 61 -12.26 6.29 9.50
CA ASN A 61 -13.57 6.80 9.05
C ASN A 61 -13.47 8.11 8.27
N SER A 62 -12.53 8.98 8.63
CA SER A 62 -12.27 10.25 7.92
C SER A 62 -11.79 10.07 6.48
N HIS A 63 -11.24 8.91 6.13
CA HIS A 63 -10.67 8.62 4.80
C HIS A 63 -11.59 7.79 3.91
N LYS A 64 -12.79 7.41 4.41
CA LYS A 64 -13.69 6.50 3.67
C LYS A 64 -14.23 7.10 2.37
N GLN A 65 -14.43 8.40 2.31
CA GLN A 65 -14.89 9.05 1.08
C GLN A 65 -13.75 9.15 0.04
N GLU A 66 -12.56 9.49 0.50
CA GLU A 66 -11.41 9.64 -0.38
C GLU A 66 -10.92 8.33 -0.98
N ILE A 67 -11.00 7.22 -0.22
CA ILE A 67 -10.55 5.90 -0.67
C ILE A 67 -11.37 5.35 -1.84
N ILE A 68 -12.62 5.80 -2.05
CA ILE A 68 -13.52 5.29 -3.09
C ILE A 68 -12.87 5.37 -4.46
N SER A 69 -12.36 6.53 -4.84
CA SER A 69 -11.72 6.73 -6.15
C SER A 69 -10.45 5.90 -6.32
N ILE A 70 -9.66 5.75 -5.25
CA ILE A 70 -8.43 4.95 -5.28
C ILE A 70 -8.78 3.46 -5.43
N ALA A 71 -9.79 2.98 -4.70
CA ALA A 71 -10.25 1.59 -4.79
C ALA A 71 -10.82 1.27 -6.17
N ALA A 72 -11.63 2.19 -6.75
CA ALA A 72 -12.15 2.05 -8.11
C ALA A 72 -11.02 1.98 -9.16
N ASP A 73 -9.95 2.72 -8.93
CA ASP A 73 -8.77 2.68 -9.79
C ASP A 73 -8.07 1.33 -9.74
N PHE A 74 -7.90 0.74 -8.55
CA PHE A 74 -7.35 -0.61 -8.40
C PHE A 74 -8.26 -1.68 -9.03
N GLU A 75 -9.57 -1.59 -8.79
CA GLU A 75 -10.56 -2.49 -9.41
C GLU A 75 -10.48 -2.43 -10.93
N SER A 76 -10.40 -1.23 -11.52
CA SER A 76 -10.27 -1.05 -12.97
C SER A 76 -9.01 -1.67 -13.58
N LEU A 77 -7.97 -1.85 -12.76
CA LEU A 77 -6.72 -2.53 -13.13
C LEU A 77 -6.79 -4.05 -12.95
N GLY A 78 -7.92 -4.59 -12.47
CA GLY A 78 -8.13 -6.02 -12.27
C GLY A 78 -7.74 -6.55 -10.90
N PHE A 79 -7.50 -5.67 -9.91
CA PHE A 79 -7.28 -6.10 -8.52
C PHE A 79 -8.60 -6.43 -7.82
N ASP A 80 -8.61 -7.52 -7.07
CA ASP A 80 -9.66 -7.80 -6.11
C ASP A 80 -9.57 -6.87 -4.90
N ILE A 81 -10.68 -6.27 -4.50
CA ILE A 81 -10.70 -5.39 -3.34
C ILE A 81 -11.20 -6.16 -2.11
N LEU A 82 -10.36 -6.26 -1.09
CA LEU A 82 -10.69 -6.80 0.23
C LEU A 82 -10.79 -5.66 1.22
N ALA A 83 -11.85 -5.61 2.02
CA ALA A 83 -11.99 -4.54 3.01
C ALA A 83 -12.72 -5.02 4.27
N THR A 84 -12.45 -4.38 5.41
CA THR A 84 -13.25 -4.60 6.61
C THR A 84 -14.68 -4.09 6.42
N SER A 85 -15.65 -4.66 7.10
CA SER A 85 -17.10 -4.45 6.88
C SER A 85 -17.50 -2.98 6.69
N GLY A 86 -17.04 -2.08 7.55
CA GLY A 86 -17.38 -0.67 7.45
C GLY A 86 -16.73 0.07 6.25
N THR A 87 -15.61 -0.41 5.72
CA THR A 87 -14.99 0.12 4.50
C THR A 87 -15.64 -0.51 3.28
N ALA A 88 -15.85 -1.83 3.28
CA ALA A 88 -16.54 -2.54 2.21
C ALA A 88 -17.95 -2.01 1.97
N HIS A 89 -18.69 -1.70 3.04
CA HIS A 89 -20.02 -1.08 2.91
C HIS A 89 -19.98 0.24 2.13
N VAL A 90 -19.03 1.11 2.45
CA VAL A 90 -18.88 2.40 1.74
C VAL A 90 -18.47 2.17 0.28
N LEU A 91 -17.53 1.27 0.01
CA LEU A 91 -17.08 0.97 -1.35
C LEU A 91 -18.22 0.41 -2.20
N ASN A 92 -18.92 -0.62 -1.71
CA ASN A 92 -20.03 -1.25 -2.40
C ASN A 92 -21.22 -0.27 -2.65
N SER A 93 -21.49 0.61 -1.70
CA SER A 93 -22.49 1.67 -1.85
C SER A 93 -22.14 2.71 -2.92
N ASN A 94 -20.85 2.75 -3.33
CA ASN A 94 -20.33 3.62 -4.39
C ASN A 94 -19.86 2.84 -5.62
N TYR A 95 -20.45 1.66 -5.86
CA TYR A 95 -20.24 0.83 -7.06
C TYR A 95 -18.80 0.30 -7.22
N VAL A 96 -18.04 0.18 -6.15
CA VAL A 96 -16.73 -0.49 -6.14
C VAL A 96 -16.91 -1.85 -5.48
N ALA A 97 -16.71 -2.93 -6.23
CA ALA A 97 -16.91 -4.30 -5.74
C ALA A 97 -15.84 -4.68 -4.69
N ALA A 98 -16.23 -4.70 -3.43
CA ALA A 98 -15.33 -5.03 -2.33
C ALA A 98 -15.86 -6.23 -1.52
N SER A 99 -15.03 -7.26 -1.39
CA SER A 99 -15.28 -8.41 -0.54
C SER A 99 -14.96 -8.10 0.91
N VAL A 100 -15.86 -8.53 1.82
CA VAL A 100 -15.66 -8.31 3.26
C VAL A 100 -14.67 -9.31 3.81
N VAL A 101 -13.71 -8.82 4.59
CA VAL A 101 -12.80 -9.63 5.39
C VAL A 101 -12.93 -9.28 6.87
N ASN A 102 -12.91 -10.31 7.73
CA ASN A 102 -12.96 -10.14 9.17
C ASN A 102 -11.69 -9.44 9.67
N ARG A 103 -11.86 -8.58 10.69
CA ARG A 103 -10.73 -7.92 11.37
C ARG A 103 -9.83 -8.93 12.06
N VAL A 104 -8.59 -8.51 12.36
CA VAL A 104 -7.62 -9.32 13.13
C VAL A 104 -8.19 -9.83 14.47
N SER A 105 -9.08 -9.05 15.10
CA SER A 105 -9.70 -9.36 16.38
C SER A 105 -10.99 -10.18 16.27
N GLN A 106 -11.40 -10.57 15.07
CA GLN A 106 -12.64 -11.32 14.80
C GLN A 106 -12.36 -12.79 14.46
N GLU A 107 -13.45 -13.56 14.28
CA GLU A 107 -13.39 -14.98 13.93
C GLU A 107 -12.67 -15.24 12.59
N HIS A 108 -12.08 -16.43 12.50
CA HIS A 108 -11.46 -16.92 11.28
C HIS A 108 -12.52 -17.34 10.23
N PRO A 109 -12.25 -17.18 8.92
CA PRO A 109 -11.03 -16.59 8.35
C PRO A 109 -11.03 -15.05 8.51
N ASN A 110 -9.90 -14.50 8.90
CA ASN A 110 -9.70 -13.07 9.09
C ASN A 110 -8.47 -12.55 8.32
N ILE A 111 -8.14 -11.27 8.46
CA ILE A 111 -7.01 -10.64 7.74
C ILE A 111 -5.71 -11.42 7.93
N VAL A 112 -5.46 -11.98 9.13
CA VAL A 112 -4.25 -12.75 9.42
C VAL A 112 -4.15 -13.97 8.50
N ASP A 113 -5.26 -14.69 8.32
CA ASP A 113 -5.30 -15.87 7.47
C ASP A 113 -5.03 -15.53 6.01
N TYR A 114 -5.60 -14.43 5.51
CA TYR A 114 -5.36 -13.98 4.13
C TYR A 114 -3.91 -13.57 3.90
N ILE A 115 -3.26 -12.92 4.88
CA ILE A 115 -1.83 -12.59 4.82
C ILE A 115 -1.00 -13.86 4.78
N HIS A 116 -1.22 -14.81 5.70
CA HIS A 116 -0.49 -16.07 5.79
C HIS A 116 -0.65 -16.94 4.53
N GLN A 117 -1.82 -16.88 3.89
CA GLN A 117 -2.09 -17.61 2.64
C GLN A 117 -1.51 -16.92 1.39
N GLY A 118 -0.82 -15.79 1.53
CA GLY A 118 -0.26 -15.04 0.42
C GLY A 118 -1.32 -14.45 -0.53
N LYS A 119 -2.56 -14.28 -0.07
CA LYS A 119 -3.68 -13.77 -0.87
C LYS A 119 -3.69 -12.25 -1.02
N ILE A 120 -2.88 -11.54 -0.24
CA ILE A 120 -2.83 -10.07 -0.25
C ILE A 120 -1.56 -9.63 -0.95
N SER A 121 -1.71 -8.85 -2.02
CA SER A 121 -0.60 -8.32 -2.81
C SER A 121 -0.20 -6.91 -2.37
N LEU A 122 -1.13 -6.15 -1.77
CA LEU A 122 -0.95 -4.78 -1.35
C LEU A 122 -1.87 -4.45 -0.17
N ILE A 123 -1.41 -3.61 0.73
CA ILE A 123 -2.20 -3.12 1.86
C ILE A 123 -2.28 -1.59 1.83
N ILE A 124 -3.49 -1.05 1.96
CA ILE A 124 -3.73 0.36 2.26
C ILE A 124 -4.32 0.43 3.66
N ASN A 125 -3.53 0.90 4.62
CA ASN A 125 -3.93 0.98 6.02
C ASN A 125 -3.60 2.36 6.59
N THR A 126 -4.59 3.25 6.66
CA THR A 126 -4.37 4.58 7.25
C THR A 126 -4.45 4.53 8.76
N PRO A 127 -3.44 5.09 9.47
CA PRO A 127 -3.43 5.08 10.93
C PRO A 127 -4.57 5.95 11.49
N THR A 128 -5.20 5.46 12.55
CA THR A 128 -6.10 6.27 13.39
C THR A 128 -5.29 7.03 14.45
N LYS A 129 -5.83 8.15 14.95
CA LYS A 129 -5.16 8.91 16.01
C LYS A 129 -4.84 8.04 17.24
N GLY A 130 -3.63 8.17 17.75
CA GLY A 130 -3.09 7.45 18.91
C GLY A 130 -2.31 6.18 18.53
N ARG A 131 -1.12 6.04 19.13
CA ARG A 131 -0.22 4.89 18.95
C ARG A 131 -0.57 3.80 19.97
N ILE A 132 -1.52 2.95 19.67
CA ILE A 132 -1.89 1.82 20.54
C ILE A 132 -1.51 0.52 19.82
N PRO A 133 -0.46 -0.19 20.30
CA PRO A 133 0.02 -1.43 19.65
C PRO A 133 -0.99 -2.56 19.58
N GLN A 134 -1.98 -2.57 20.47
CA GLN A 134 -3.05 -3.58 20.50
C GLN A 134 -4.08 -3.40 19.39
N ARG A 135 -4.10 -2.25 18.68
CA ARG A 135 -5.06 -2.02 17.60
C ARG A 135 -4.73 -2.87 16.38
N ASP A 136 -5.76 -3.34 15.70
CA ASP A 136 -5.65 -4.15 14.48
C ASP A 136 -4.77 -3.50 13.41
N GLY A 137 -4.88 -2.18 13.22
CA GLY A 137 -4.06 -1.45 12.24
C GLY A 137 -2.56 -1.57 12.49
N PHE A 138 -2.10 -1.54 13.75
CA PHE A 138 -0.70 -1.76 14.08
C PHE A 138 -0.26 -3.19 13.70
N LYS A 139 -1.08 -4.19 14.07
CA LYS A 139 -0.79 -5.60 13.77
C LYS A 139 -0.72 -5.85 12.27
N ILE A 140 -1.67 -5.29 11.50
CA ILE A 140 -1.70 -5.41 10.03
C ILE A 140 -0.42 -4.82 9.41
N ARG A 141 -0.02 -3.60 9.80
CA ARG A 141 1.20 -2.98 9.28
C ARG A 141 2.46 -3.74 9.66
N ARG A 142 2.49 -4.30 10.87
CA ARG A 142 3.61 -5.13 11.32
C ARG A 142 3.72 -6.41 10.49
N MET A 143 2.61 -7.11 10.29
CA MET A 143 2.55 -8.31 9.45
C MET A 143 2.92 -7.98 7.99
N ALA A 144 2.50 -6.82 7.46
CA ALA A 144 2.90 -6.39 6.13
C ALA A 144 4.42 -6.37 5.96
N VAL A 145 5.16 -5.86 6.97
CA VAL A 145 6.63 -5.88 6.96
C VAL A 145 7.18 -7.30 7.04
N GLU A 146 6.64 -8.13 7.94
CA GLU A 146 7.10 -9.52 8.15
C GLU A 146 6.92 -10.39 6.92
N PHE A 147 5.84 -10.16 6.18
CA PHE A 147 5.51 -10.89 4.94
C PHE A 147 5.94 -10.17 3.66
N SER A 148 6.71 -9.07 3.79
CA SER A 148 7.20 -8.26 2.66
C SER A 148 6.08 -7.78 1.73
N ILE A 149 4.89 -7.48 2.28
CA ILE A 149 3.75 -6.96 1.54
C ILE A 149 3.84 -5.41 1.53
N PRO A 150 3.83 -4.76 0.36
CA PRO A 150 3.77 -3.30 0.28
C PRO A 150 2.59 -2.74 1.09
N CYS A 151 2.85 -1.77 1.97
CA CYS A 151 1.83 -1.19 2.84
C CYS A 151 1.87 0.33 2.77
N PHE A 152 0.82 0.94 2.22
CA PHE A 152 0.68 2.39 2.17
C PHE A 152 -0.16 2.89 3.35
N THR A 153 0.42 3.83 4.10
CA THR A 153 -0.22 4.44 5.27
C THR A 153 -0.80 5.83 4.99
N SER A 154 -0.62 6.33 3.76
CA SER A 154 -1.17 7.58 3.24
C SER A 154 -1.98 7.34 1.97
N LEU A 155 -3.12 8.00 1.83
CA LEU A 155 -3.94 7.93 0.62
C LEU A 155 -3.26 8.63 -0.56
N ASP A 156 -2.49 9.70 -0.33
CA ASP A 156 -1.73 10.37 -1.38
C ASP A 156 -0.72 9.43 -2.03
N THR A 157 0.00 8.64 -1.21
CA THR A 157 0.95 7.65 -1.72
C THR A 157 0.24 6.52 -2.48
N ALA A 158 -0.89 6.03 -1.95
CA ALA A 158 -1.69 5.00 -2.63
C ALA A 158 -2.24 5.50 -3.97
N ARG A 159 -2.71 6.76 -4.03
CA ARG A 159 -3.17 7.42 -5.26
C ARG A 159 -2.05 7.58 -6.28
N ALA A 160 -0.89 8.07 -5.85
CA ALA A 160 0.27 8.22 -6.73
C ALA A 160 0.73 6.86 -7.28
N PHE A 161 0.67 5.81 -6.46
CA PHE A 161 1.02 4.46 -6.86
C PHE A 161 0.05 3.89 -7.89
N VAL A 162 -1.28 3.94 -7.64
CA VAL A 162 -2.25 3.42 -8.62
C VAL A 162 -2.20 4.18 -9.93
N ASN A 163 -1.96 5.49 -9.91
CA ASN A 163 -1.74 6.28 -11.12
C ASN A 163 -0.48 5.82 -11.89
N SER A 164 0.57 5.41 -11.19
CA SER A 164 1.76 4.84 -11.82
C SER A 164 1.45 3.51 -12.51
N LEU A 165 0.64 2.65 -11.89
CA LEU A 165 0.19 1.39 -12.49
C LEU A 165 -0.69 1.61 -13.73
N LYS A 166 -1.61 2.60 -13.69
CA LYS A 166 -2.49 2.95 -14.82
C LYS A 166 -1.72 3.34 -16.08
N GLN A 167 -0.55 3.92 -15.95
CA GLN A 167 0.28 4.29 -17.09
C GLN A 167 0.95 3.08 -17.75
N ASN A 168 0.53 1.85 -17.42
CA ASN A 168 1.01 0.59 -18.00
C ASN A 168 2.54 0.50 -18.03
N MET A 169 3.18 0.90 -16.94
CA MET A 169 4.63 0.80 -16.82
C MET A 169 5.05 -0.66 -16.79
N ASN A 170 5.39 -1.18 -17.95
CA ASN A 170 6.10 -2.45 -18.06
C ASN A 170 7.56 -2.21 -17.73
N GLU A 171 8.16 -3.09 -16.95
CA GLU A 171 9.61 -3.05 -16.69
C GLU A 171 10.42 -3.01 -17.98
N ARG A 172 9.92 -3.68 -19.03
CA ARG A 172 10.53 -3.70 -20.37
C ARG A 172 10.45 -2.36 -21.12
N GLU A 173 9.53 -1.48 -20.72
CA GLU A 173 9.33 -0.15 -21.30
C GLU A 173 10.02 0.95 -20.49
N LEU A 174 10.55 0.61 -19.30
CA LEU A 174 11.29 1.53 -18.46
C LEU A 174 12.62 1.89 -19.17
N LYS A 175 12.72 3.13 -19.63
CA LYS A 175 13.95 3.63 -20.23
C LYS A 175 14.99 3.92 -19.15
N LEU A 176 16.21 3.45 -19.38
CA LEU A 176 17.36 3.92 -18.64
C LEU A 176 17.62 5.37 -19.03
N ILE A 177 17.87 6.21 -18.04
CA ILE A 177 18.25 7.63 -18.22
C ILE A 177 19.63 7.78 -17.59
N ALA A 178 20.62 8.19 -18.38
CA ALA A 178 21.92 8.50 -17.84
C ALA A 178 21.83 9.78 -16.99
N LEU A 179 22.62 9.87 -15.93
CA LEU A 179 22.60 11.06 -15.06
C LEU A 179 23.02 12.34 -15.79
N GLU A 180 23.86 12.21 -16.80
CA GLU A 180 24.30 13.30 -17.67
C GLU A 180 23.22 13.84 -18.60
N ASP A 181 22.16 13.05 -18.86
CA ASP A 181 21.02 13.44 -19.69
C ASP A 181 19.92 14.18 -18.90
N ILE A 182 20.15 14.43 -17.61
CA ILE A 182 19.24 15.15 -16.73
C ILE A 182 19.72 16.61 -16.67
N GLY A 183 19.25 17.42 -17.62
CA GLY A 183 19.46 18.85 -17.68
C GLY A 183 18.21 19.65 -17.31
#